data_b3eb782a0f43ddec1db49e8baeded588
#
_entry.id   b3eb782a0f43ddec1db49e8baeded588
#
_cell.length_a   1.000
_cell.length_b   1.000
_cell.length_c   1.000
_cell.angle_alpha   90.00
_cell.angle_beta   90.00
_cell.angle_gamma   90.00
#
_symmetry.space_group_name_H-M   'P 1'
#
loop_
_entity.id
_entity.type
_entity.pdbx_description
1 polymer ?
#
loop_
_entity_poly.entity_id
_entity_poly.type
_entity_poly.pdbx_seq_one_letter_code
_entity_poly.pdbx_strand_id
1 'polypeptide(L)'
;MVYAVDIYDKNGKLASKVDLNPELFSDEIVNPSLIHEYLLLQQANARNVIASTKTRAEVAGSGRKLYKQKGTGNARVGDKNSPIRRHGGVAFGPTAERNFEKTMTKKARKLALNGLLILKVKE
;
A
#
# COMPACT_ATOMS: atom_id res chain seq x y z
N MET A 1 -17.44 -21.67 -21.93
CA MET A 1 -16.38 -22.05 -22.90
C MET A 1 -15.37 -22.91 -22.19
N VAL A 2 -14.81 -23.95 -22.86
CA VAL A 2 -13.70 -24.73 -22.30
C VAL A 2 -12.42 -24.09 -22.78
N TYR A 3 -11.52 -23.75 -21.86
CA TYR A 3 -10.20 -23.19 -22.18
C TYR A 3 -9.22 -24.33 -22.35
N ALA A 4 -8.49 -24.35 -23.46
CA ALA A 4 -7.40 -25.27 -23.74
C ALA A 4 -6.07 -24.54 -23.69
N VAL A 5 -5.08 -25.14 -23.03
CA VAL A 5 -3.73 -24.57 -22.92
C VAL A 5 -2.73 -25.50 -23.59
N ASP A 6 -1.81 -24.90 -24.33
CA ASP A 6 -0.73 -25.60 -25.00
C ASP A 6 0.36 -25.99 -23.99
N ILE A 7 0.78 -27.26 -24.02
CA ILE A 7 1.91 -27.77 -23.24
C ILE A 7 3.14 -27.84 -24.13
N TYR A 8 4.22 -27.20 -23.67
CA TYR A 8 5.50 -27.21 -24.36
C TYR A 8 6.50 -28.15 -23.67
N ASP A 9 7.28 -28.87 -24.44
CA ASP A 9 8.41 -29.66 -23.95
C ASP A 9 9.56 -28.74 -23.55
N LYS A 10 10.56 -29.26 -22.82
CA LYS A 10 11.79 -28.55 -22.43
C LYS A 10 12.56 -27.94 -23.60
N ASN A 11 12.31 -28.38 -24.81
CA ASN A 11 12.91 -27.86 -26.05
C ASN A 11 12.04 -26.75 -26.72
N GLY A 12 10.96 -26.30 -26.08
CA GLY A 12 10.04 -25.31 -26.63
C GLY A 12 9.13 -25.81 -27.76
N LYS A 13 9.05 -27.13 -27.97
CA LYS A 13 8.14 -27.73 -28.96
C LYS A 13 6.78 -28.03 -28.31
N LEU A 14 5.69 -27.79 -29.05
CA LEU A 14 4.35 -28.13 -28.64
C LEU A 14 4.25 -29.66 -28.48
N ALA A 15 3.97 -30.12 -27.26
CA ALA A 15 3.82 -31.55 -26.93
C ALA A 15 2.36 -32.00 -26.96
N SER A 16 1.46 -31.24 -26.33
CA SER A 16 0.03 -31.58 -26.25
C SER A 16 -0.81 -30.36 -25.90
N LYS A 17 -2.13 -30.52 -25.92
CA LYS A 17 -3.11 -29.55 -25.39
C LYS A 17 -3.85 -30.18 -24.22
N VAL A 18 -4.12 -29.38 -23.21
CA VAL A 18 -4.92 -29.80 -22.04
C VAL A 18 -6.12 -28.87 -21.88
N ASP A 19 -7.27 -29.48 -21.77
CA ASP A 19 -8.51 -28.77 -21.47
C ASP A 19 -8.60 -28.47 -19.98
N LEU A 20 -8.85 -27.21 -19.64
CA LEU A 20 -9.00 -26.75 -18.27
C LEU A 20 -10.40 -27.05 -17.75
N ASN A 21 -10.50 -27.37 -16.44
CA ASN A 21 -11.79 -27.63 -15.81
C ASN A 21 -12.71 -26.39 -15.88
N PRO A 22 -13.88 -26.46 -16.54
CA PRO A 22 -14.78 -25.33 -16.72
C PRO A 22 -15.39 -24.80 -15.43
N GLU A 23 -15.44 -25.61 -14.36
CA GLU A 23 -15.90 -25.15 -13.05
C GLU A 23 -14.94 -24.17 -12.38
N LEU A 24 -13.64 -24.28 -12.66
CA LEU A 24 -12.59 -23.41 -12.11
C LEU A 24 -12.20 -22.28 -13.04
N PHE A 25 -12.38 -22.47 -14.35
CA PHE A 25 -11.98 -21.54 -15.40
C PHE A 25 -13.21 -21.11 -16.22
N SER A 26 -14.04 -20.26 -15.63
CA SER A 26 -15.18 -19.62 -16.34
C SER A 26 -15.07 -18.10 -16.27
N ASP A 27 -15.60 -17.43 -17.29
CA ASP A 27 -15.60 -15.95 -17.36
C ASP A 27 -16.38 -15.31 -16.23
N GLU A 28 -17.35 -15.99 -15.67
CA GLU A 28 -18.18 -15.51 -14.57
C GLU A 28 -17.36 -15.33 -13.26
N ILE A 29 -16.24 -16.03 -13.14
CA ILE A 29 -15.36 -15.94 -11.97
C ILE A 29 -14.50 -14.68 -12.00
N VAL A 30 -14.31 -14.08 -13.17
CA VAL A 30 -13.44 -12.91 -13.34
C VAL A 30 -14.09 -11.66 -12.76
N ASN A 31 -13.59 -11.21 -11.62
CA ASN A 31 -14.02 -9.96 -10.99
C ASN A 31 -12.84 -8.96 -10.95
N PRO A 32 -12.82 -7.96 -11.85
CA PRO A 32 -11.73 -6.98 -11.91
C PRO A 32 -11.53 -6.18 -10.62
N SER A 33 -12.63 -5.83 -9.93
CA SER A 33 -12.55 -5.09 -8.67
C SER A 33 -11.85 -5.90 -7.58
N LEU A 34 -12.14 -7.21 -7.48
CA LEU A 34 -11.52 -8.10 -6.52
C LEU A 34 -10.02 -8.30 -6.83
N ILE A 35 -9.67 -8.40 -8.10
CA ILE A 35 -8.28 -8.51 -8.56
C ILE A 35 -7.50 -7.24 -8.19
N HIS A 36 -8.09 -6.06 -8.43
CA HIS A 36 -7.49 -4.79 -8.07
C HIS A 36 -7.29 -4.66 -6.54
N GLU A 37 -8.27 -5.05 -5.75
CA GLU A 37 -8.17 -5.05 -4.29
C GLU A 37 -7.05 -5.96 -3.79
N TYR A 38 -6.89 -7.15 -4.40
CA TYR A 38 -5.81 -8.07 -4.10
C TYR A 38 -4.43 -7.49 -4.45
N LEU A 39 -4.31 -6.79 -5.58
CA LEU A 39 -3.08 -6.08 -5.96
C LEU A 39 -2.72 -4.99 -4.94
N LEU A 40 -3.69 -4.17 -4.54
CA LEU A 40 -3.49 -3.14 -3.52
C LEU A 40 -3.08 -3.72 -2.16
N LEU A 41 -3.62 -4.90 -1.81
CA LEU A 41 -3.23 -5.62 -0.60
C LEU A 41 -1.75 -6.06 -0.67
N GLN A 42 -1.32 -6.64 -1.78
CA GLN A 42 0.08 -7.06 -1.95
C GLN A 42 1.04 -5.87 -1.88
N GLN A 43 0.73 -4.78 -2.56
CA GLN A 43 1.53 -3.55 -2.53
C GLN A 43 1.59 -2.93 -1.14
N ALA A 44 0.48 -2.92 -0.41
CA ALA A 44 0.43 -2.40 0.95
C ALA A 44 1.29 -3.23 1.91
N ASN A 45 1.23 -4.57 1.80
CA ASN A 45 1.97 -5.49 2.66
C ASN A 45 3.47 -5.59 2.33
N ALA A 46 3.84 -5.28 1.08
CA ALA A 46 5.25 -5.18 0.68
C ALA A 46 5.90 -3.85 1.12
N ARG A 47 5.11 -2.88 1.58
CA ARG A 47 5.60 -1.55 1.92
C ARG A 47 6.32 -1.54 3.26
N ASN A 48 7.59 -1.14 3.28
CA ASN A 48 8.34 -0.89 4.49
C ASN A 48 8.04 0.51 5.04
N VAL A 49 7.72 0.58 6.34
CA VAL A 49 7.43 1.83 7.05
C VAL A 49 8.71 2.35 7.69
N ILE A 50 9.41 3.24 7.01
CA ILE A 50 10.69 3.80 7.48
C ILE A 50 10.57 5.28 7.81
N ALA A 51 9.66 5.99 7.10
CA ALA A 51 9.52 7.44 7.24
C ALA A 51 9.04 7.82 8.64
N SER A 52 9.80 8.69 9.29
CA SER A 52 9.47 9.26 10.60
C SER A 52 9.86 10.72 10.65
N THR A 53 9.02 11.54 11.27
CA THR A 53 9.29 12.96 11.52
C THR A 53 9.08 13.28 12.99
N LYS A 54 9.87 14.21 13.51
CA LYS A 54 9.73 14.65 14.90
C LYS A 54 8.61 15.65 15.05
N THR A 55 7.72 15.40 15.98
CA THR A 55 6.71 16.36 16.44
C THR A 55 7.35 17.46 17.27
N ARG A 56 6.61 18.54 17.56
CA ARG A 56 7.13 19.64 18.40
C ARG A 56 7.57 19.19 19.80
N ALA A 57 7.03 18.08 20.29
CA ALA A 57 7.41 17.51 21.59
C ALA A 57 8.74 16.74 21.54
N GLU A 58 9.05 16.16 20.38
CA GLU A 58 10.25 15.32 20.16
C GLU A 58 11.46 16.12 19.68
N VAL A 59 11.23 17.32 19.16
CA VAL A 59 12.33 18.23 18.77
C VAL A 59 13.04 18.72 20.03
N ALA A 60 14.36 18.60 20.05
CA ALA A 60 15.18 19.10 21.15
C ALA A 60 15.02 20.61 21.33
N GLY A 61 14.68 21.02 22.52
CA GLY A 61 14.50 22.43 22.85
C GLY A 61 13.62 22.62 24.09
N SER A 62 13.63 23.83 24.61
CA SER A 62 12.77 24.23 25.73
C SER A 62 11.38 24.62 25.18
N GLY A 63 10.31 24.11 25.78
CA GLY A 63 8.93 24.57 25.54
C GLY A 63 8.64 25.97 26.08
N ARG A 64 9.67 26.70 26.56
CA ARG A 64 9.52 28.05 27.10
C ARG A 64 9.14 29.03 26.01
N LYS A 65 8.23 29.98 26.36
CA LYS A 65 7.90 31.13 25.53
C LYS A 65 9.15 31.98 25.29
N LEU A 66 9.45 32.29 24.01
CA LEU A 66 10.69 32.97 23.62
C LEU A 66 10.82 34.36 24.20
N TYR A 67 9.74 35.13 24.24
CA TYR A 67 9.72 36.49 24.78
C TYR A 67 8.32 36.86 25.30
N LYS A 68 8.21 38.01 25.97
CA LYS A 68 6.96 38.52 26.54
C LYS A 68 5.89 38.70 25.46
N GLN A 69 4.61 38.50 25.83
CA GLN A 69 3.47 38.59 24.92
C GLN A 69 3.29 39.99 24.27
N LYS A 70 3.65 41.03 24.97
CA LYS A 70 3.56 42.46 24.53
C LYS A 70 4.83 43.21 24.92
N GLY A 71 5.06 44.39 24.31
CA GLY A 71 6.15 45.28 24.67
C GLY A 71 7.51 44.95 24.04
N THR A 72 7.58 44.07 23.01
CA THR A 72 8.81 43.72 22.30
C THR A 72 8.90 44.31 20.88
N GLY A 73 7.81 44.87 20.34
CA GLY A 73 7.73 45.30 18.96
C GLY A 73 7.72 44.19 17.92
N ASN A 74 7.90 42.94 18.33
CA ASN A 74 7.93 41.79 17.46
C ASN A 74 6.58 41.05 17.39
N ALA A 75 6.37 40.25 16.36
CA ALA A 75 5.22 39.39 16.26
C ALA A 75 5.10 38.44 17.47
N ARG A 76 3.88 38.14 17.91
CA ARG A 76 3.64 37.24 19.05
C ARG A 76 4.10 35.83 18.73
N VAL A 77 4.90 35.27 19.62
CA VAL A 77 5.46 33.91 19.46
C VAL A 77 5.35 33.12 20.78
N GLY A 78 5.03 31.86 20.66
CA GLY A 78 5.07 30.94 21.80
C GLY A 78 6.43 30.25 21.90
N ASP A 79 6.43 28.96 21.62
CA ASP A 79 7.58 28.07 21.70
C ASP A 79 8.45 28.13 20.43
N LYS A 80 9.75 27.86 20.60
CA LYS A 80 10.72 27.69 19.52
C LYS A 80 10.41 26.48 18.63
N ASN A 81 9.91 25.40 19.22
CA ASN A 81 9.67 24.12 18.54
C ASN A 81 8.35 24.07 17.75
N SER A 82 7.60 25.17 17.72
CA SER A 82 6.33 25.26 16.97
C SER A 82 6.53 24.94 15.47
N PRO A 83 5.60 24.22 14.82
CA PRO A 83 5.67 23.87 13.40
C PRO A 83 5.77 25.07 12.44
N ILE A 84 5.32 26.23 12.85
CA ILE A 84 5.37 27.48 12.04
C ILE A 84 6.77 28.12 12.03
N ARG A 85 7.72 27.57 12.76
CA ARG A 85 9.08 28.12 12.88
C ARG A 85 10.11 27.27 12.15
N ARG A 86 11.21 27.91 11.76
CA ARG A 86 12.39 27.20 11.24
C ARG A 86 12.92 26.25 12.31
N HIS A 87 13.18 25.02 11.92
CA HIS A 87 13.60 23.94 12.81
C HIS A 87 12.57 23.53 13.89
N GLY A 88 11.31 23.93 13.73
CA GLY A 88 10.20 23.42 14.53
C GLY A 88 9.81 22.01 14.15
N GLY A 89 8.98 21.36 14.98
CA GLY A 89 8.47 20.04 14.70
C GLY A 89 7.48 20.01 13.52
N VAL A 90 7.23 18.81 12.99
CA VAL A 90 6.24 18.59 11.93
C VAL A 90 4.89 18.23 12.55
N ALA A 91 3.82 18.89 12.09
CA ALA A 91 2.45 18.51 12.45
C ALA A 91 1.94 17.48 11.44
N PHE A 92 1.33 16.39 11.95
CA PHE A 92 0.78 15.31 11.11
C PHE A 92 1.74 14.69 10.10
N GLY A 93 3.03 14.66 10.42
CA GLY A 93 4.03 14.01 9.58
C GLY A 93 3.96 12.49 9.63
N PRO A 94 4.70 11.81 8.77
CA PRO A 94 4.79 10.36 8.82
C PRO A 94 5.40 9.87 10.12
N THR A 95 4.91 8.73 10.61
CA THR A 95 5.44 8.02 11.79
C THR A 95 5.83 6.60 11.40
N ALA A 96 6.92 6.09 11.96
CA ALA A 96 7.37 4.71 11.73
C ALA A 96 6.41 3.65 12.29
N GLU A 97 5.48 4.04 13.16
CA GLU A 97 4.49 3.16 13.77
C GLU A 97 3.23 2.96 12.90
N ARG A 98 3.13 3.66 11.78
CA ARG A 98 1.96 3.57 10.90
C ARG A 98 1.84 2.18 10.31
N ASN A 99 0.73 1.49 10.58
CA ASN A 99 0.43 0.20 10.00
C ASN A 99 -0.22 0.37 8.61
N PHE A 100 0.40 -0.22 7.58
CA PHE A 100 -0.15 -0.31 6.21
C PHE A 100 -0.65 -1.71 5.89
N GLU A 101 -0.53 -2.66 6.81
CA GLU A 101 -0.93 -4.03 6.61
C GLU A 101 -2.44 -4.13 6.30
N LYS A 102 -2.74 -4.85 5.24
CA LYS A 102 -4.11 -5.17 4.83
C LYS A 102 -4.32 -6.67 4.87
N THR A 103 -5.53 -7.08 5.20
CA THR A 103 -5.93 -8.49 5.22
C THR A 103 -7.09 -8.74 4.27
N MET A 104 -7.14 -9.94 3.71
CA MET A 104 -8.22 -10.39 2.85
C MET A 104 -8.54 -11.85 3.19
N THR A 105 -9.81 -12.24 3.09
CA THR A 105 -10.22 -13.62 3.35
C THR A 105 -9.57 -14.60 2.38
N LYS A 106 -9.31 -15.82 2.83
CA LYS A 106 -8.69 -16.87 1.99
C LYS A 106 -9.52 -17.18 0.73
N LYS A 107 -10.86 -17.14 0.84
CA LYS A 107 -11.77 -17.38 -0.29
C LYS A 107 -11.64 -16.27 -1.34
N ALA A 108 -11.67 -15.01 -0.93
CA ALA A 108 -11.52 -13.86 -1.83
C ALA A 108 -10.16 -13.87 -2.55
N ARG A 109 -9.08 -14.22 -1.82
CA ARG A 109 -7.73 -14.35 -2.41
C ARG A 109 -7.67 -15.44 -3.48
N LYS A 110 -8.26 -16.61 -3.23
CA LYS A 110 -8.34 -17.68 -4.23
C LYS A 110 -9.12 -17.27 -5.46
N LEU A 111 -10.27 -16.60 -5.29
CA LEU A 111 -11.08 -16.09 -6.40
C LEU A 111 -10.31 -15.06 -7.24
N ALA A 112 -9.58 -14.14 -6.60
CA ALA A 112 -8.75 -13.16 -7.30
C ALA A 112 -7.66 -13.83 -8.14
N LEU A 113 -6.97 -14.84 -7.58
CA LEU A 113 -5.94 -15.61 -8.29
C LEU A 113 -6.52 -16.40 -9.46
N ASN A 114 -7.64 -17.09 -9.27
CA ASN A 114 -8.31 -17.79 -10.35
C ASN A 114 -8.72 -16.84 -11.48
N GLY A 115 -9.29 -15.68 -11.13
CA GLY A 115 -9.63 -14.65 -12.12
C GLY A 115 -8.43 -14.17 -12.92
N LEU A 116 -7.27 -13.96 -12.28
CA LEU A 116 -6.02 -13.59 -12.96
C LEU A 116 -5.52 -14.69 -13.91
N LEU A 117 -5.59 -15.96 -13.49
CA LEU A 117 -5.19 -17.09 -14.34
C LEU A 117 -6.10 -17.20 -15.57
N ILE A 118 -7.41 -17.01 -15.42
CA ILE A 118 -8.35 -17.02 -16.54
C ILE A 118 -8.01 -15.89 -17.54
N LEU A 119 -7.75 -14.67 -17.06
CA LEU A 119 -7.34 -13.57 -17.92
C LEU A 119 -6.04 -13.88 -18.66
N LYS A 120 -5.08 -14.52 -18.00
CA LYS A 120 -3.80 -14.90 -18.61
C LYS A 120 -3.92 -16.01 -19.66
N VAL A 121 -4.88 -16.90 -19.51
CA VAL A 121 -5.18 -17.96 -20.51
C VAL A 121 -5.88 -17.38 -21.74
N LYS A 122 -6.54 -16.21 -21.59
CA LYS A 122 -7.20 -15.52 -22.71
C LYS A 122 -6.26 -14.66 -23.57
N GLU A 123 -5.14 -14.21 -23.03
CA GLU A 123 -4.10 -13.49 -23.76
C GLU A 123 -3.33 -14.41 -24.70
#